data_416bfefdb5339f93da55be16ec2be6d5
#
_entry.id   416bfefdb5339f93da55be16ec2be6d5
#
_cell.length_a   1.000
_cell.length_b   1.000
_cell.length_c   1.000
_cell.angle_alpha   90.00
_cell.angle_beta   90.00
_cell.angle_gamma   90.00
#
_symmetry.space_group_name_H-M   'P 1'
#
loop_
_entity.id
_entity.type
_entity.pdbx_description
1 polymer ?
#
loop_
_entity_poly.entity_id
_entity_poly.type
_entity_poly.pdbx_seq_one_letter_code
_entity_poly.pdbx_strand_id
1 'polypeptide(L)'
;TIGLMLDGPLLIQPHMGSATYTPDSFEPIIRIATNPLIFAVHADSPFQTFQEWLDYVKANPDTFVYGTGGIGNTPWIAMQRMIDATGIKLKYTPFESTSEVYTAMLGKHIEGECANSQEMMNQSSSGDIRMLVNLGTTKRDFFKDVPTLQELGYDMSTEVVYGFVAPKGTPD
;
A
#
# COMPACT_ATOMS: atom_id res chain seq x y z
N THR A 1 -28.77 -10.41 2.99
CA THR A 1 -27.38 -10.91 3.08
C THR A 1 -26.44 -9.74 3.39
N ILE A 2 -25.51 -9.92 4.30
CA ILE A 2 -24.47 -8.94 4.62
C ILE A 2 -23.13 -9.50 4.17
N GLY A 3 -22.34 -8.71 3.46
CA GLY A 3 -21.01 -9.07 2.99
C GLY A 3 -19.90 -8.27 3.67
N LEU A 4 -18.75 -8.91 3.90
CA LEU A 4 -17.52 -8.18 4.27
C LEU A 4 -16.99 -7.47 3.04
N MET A 5 -16.71 -6.17 3.20
CA MET A 5 -16.14 -5.33 2.16
C MET A 5 -14.65 -5.12 2.38
N LEU A 6 -13.88 -5.27 1.30
CA LEU A 6 -12.56 -4.66 1.12
C LEU A 6 -12.64 -3.68 -0.05
N ASP A 7 -11.97 -2.55 0.05
CA ASP A 7 -11.97 -1.50 -0.97
C ASP A 7 -11.42 -1.98 -2.33
N GLY A 8 -10.37 -2.79 -2.35
CA GLY A 8 -9.78 -3.31 -3.58
C GLY A 8 -10.81 -4.05 -4.46
N PRO A 9 -11.39 -5.16 -4.01
CA PRO A 9 -12.44 -5.86 -4.76
C PRO A 9 -13.66 -4.99 -5.06
N LEU A 10 -14.13 -4.20 -4.11
CA LEU A 10 -15.39 -3.46 -4.28
C LEU A 10 -15.26 -2.22 -5.16
N LEU A 11 -14.17 -1.47 -5.03
CA LEU A 11 -14.01 -0.18 -5.68
C LEU A 11 -13.04 -0.21 -6.86
N ILE A 12 -11.94 -0.99 -6.78
CA ILE A 12 -10.88 -0.94 -7.79
C ILE A 12 -11.16 -1.93 -8.92
N GLN A 13 -11.46 -3.19 -8.60
CA GLN A 13 -11.65 -4.23 -9.63
C GLN A 13 -12.77 -3.93 -10.63
N PRO A 14 -13.93 -3.34 -10.28
CA PRO A 14 -14.93 -2.93 -11.26
C PRO A 14 -14.39 -1.93 -12.28
N HIS A 15 -13.57 -0.97 -11.86
CA HIS A 15 -12.96 0.02 -12.76
C HIS A 15 -11.89 -0.58 -13.67
N MET A 16 -11.29 -1.70 -13.29
CA MET A 16 -10.35 -2.46 -14.12
C MET A 16 -11.05 -3.42 -15.09
N GLY A 17 -12.38 -3.50 -15.08
CA GLY A 17 -13.15 -4.40 -15.94
C GLY A 17 -13.07 -5.87 -15.53
N SER A 18 -12.57 -6.19 -14.34
CA SER A 18 -12.41 -7.56 -13.83
C SER A 18 -13.58 -8.04 -12.96
N ALA A 19 -14.63 -7.22 -12.81
CA ALA A 19 -15.82 -7.55 -12.04
C ALA A 19 -17.11 -7.34 -12.83
N THR A 20 -18.13 -8.15 -12.57
CA THR A 20 -19.46 -8.05 -13.17
C THR A 20 -20.43 -7.15 -12.42
N TYR A 21 -19.99 -6.59 -11.29
CA TYR A 21 -20.73 -5.66 -10.42
C TYR A 21 -20.06 -4.28 -10.44
N THR A 22 -20.76 -3.29 -9.94
CA THR A 22 -20.23 -1.92 -9.72
C THR A 22 -20.35 -1.56 -8.24
N PRO A 23 -19.66 -0.52 -7.76
CA PRO A 23 -19.86 -0.02 -6.39
C PRO A 23 -21.33 0.28 -6.05
N ASP A 24 -22.10 0.76 -7.04
CA ASP A 24 -23.54 1.03 -6.88
C ASP A 24 -24.41 -0.21 -6.73
N SER A 25 -23.85 -1.40 -6.85
CA SER A 25 -24.57 -2.67 -6.60
C SER A 25 -24.74 -2.97 -5.11
N PHE A 26 -24.15 -2.15 -4.23
CA PHE A 26 -24.10 -2.37 -2.78
C PHE A 26 -24.57 -1.14 -2.00
N GLU A 27 -25.15 -1.38 -0.83
CA GLU A 27 -25.44 -0.36 0.20
C GLU A 27 -24.36 -0.49 1.30
N PRO A 28 -23.60 0.59 1.61
CA PRO A 28 -22.66 0.57 2.71
C PRO A 28 -23.40 0.59 4.05
N ILE A 29 -23.02 -0.35 4.94
CA ILE A 29 -23.61 -0.42 6.29
C ILE A 29 -22.73 0.31 7.29
N ILE A 30 -21.44 -0.11 7.36
CA ILE A 30 -20.50 0.47 8.33
C ILE A 30 -19.05 0.21 7.92
N ARG A 31 -18.21 1.20 8.13
CA ARG A 31 -16.75 1.03 8.11
C ARG A 31 -16.28 0.57 9.49
N ILE A 32 -15.64 -0.61 9.57
CA ILE A 32 -15.20 -1.21 10.83
C ILE A 32 -13.71 -0.97 11.13
N ALA A 33 -12.88 -0.84 10.10
CA ALA A 33 -11.44 -0.62 10.27
C ALA A 33 -10.82 0.03 9.05
N THR A 34 -9.67 0.67 9.29
CA THR A 34 -8.69 1.02 8.25
C THR A 34 -7.34 0.43 8.58
N ASN A 35 -6.56 0.12 7.55
CA ASN A 35 -5.21 -0.37 7.68
C ASN A 35 -4.29 0.46 6.78
N PRO A 36 -3.40 1.28 7.34
CA PRO A 36 -2.49 2.09 6.55
C PRO A 36 -1.51 1.21 5.81
N LEU A 37 -1.04 1.70 4.67
CA LEU A 37 -0.03 1.08 3.84
C LEU A 37 1.33 1.69 4.16
N ILE A 38 2.34 0.86 4.21
CA ILE A 38 3.71 1.27 4.52
C ILE A 38 4.60 0.93 3.33
N PHE A 39 5.43 1.86 2.93
CA PHE A 39 6.53 1.59 2.00
C PHE A 39 7.80 1.35 2.80
N ALA A 40 8.47 0.24 2.51
CA ALA A 40 9.68 -0.20 3.19
C ALA A 40 10.76 -0.64 2.20
N VAL A 41 12.00 -0.63 2.68
CA VAL A 41 13.19 -1.14 1.99
C VAL A 41 13.87 -2.18 2.85
N HIS A 42 14.81 -2.95 2.28
CA HIS A 42 15.67 -3.84 3.06
C HIS A 42 16.46 -3.05 4.11
N ALA A 43 16.68 -3.62 5.30
CA ALA A 43 17.38 -2.95 6.41
C ALA A 43 18.81 -2.52 6.03
N ASP A 44 19.50 -3.30 5.17
CA ASP A 44 20.85 -2.96 4.65
C ASP A 44 20.82 -1.86 3.56
N SER A 45 19.64 -1.40 3.16
CA SER A 45 19.53 -0.31 2.18
C SER A 45 20.28 0.94 2.68
N PRO A 46 20.94 1.70 1.81
CA PRO A 46 21.65 2.91 2.19
C PRO A 46 20.70 4.00 2.70
N PHE A 47 19.41 3.91 2.39
CA PHE A 47 18.42 4.94 2.75
C PHE A 47 17.95 4.76 4.20
N GLN A 48 18.18 5.77 5.03
CA GLN A 48 17.72 5.82 6.42
C GLN A 48 16.35 6.50 6.53
N THR A 49 16.04 7.40 5.60
CA THR A 49 14.82 8.21 5.58
C THR A 49 14.13 8.16 4.22
N PHE A 50 12.84 8.51 4.22
CA PHE A 50 12.10 8.68 2.95
C PHE A 50 12.73 9.76 2.06
N GLN A 51 13.24 10.85 2.65
CA GLN A 51 13.83 11.94 1.87
C GLN A 51 15.11 11.50 1.16
N GLU A 52 16.01 10.76 1.83
CA GLU A 52 17.22 10.21 1.20
C GLU A 52 16.88 9.30 0.03
N TRP A 53 15.89 8.42 0.22
CA TRP A 53 15.39 7.56 -0.84
C TRP A 53 14.80 8.37 -2.00
N LEU A 54 13.97 9.36 -1.68
CA LEU A 54 13.31 10.20 -2.67
C LEU A 54 14.31 10.98 -3.53
N ASP A 55 15.35 11.56 -2.91
CA ASP A 55 16.40 12.28 -3.61
C ASP A 55 17.20 11.37 -4.53
N TYR A 56 17.49 10.15 -4.06
CA TYR A 56 18.17 9.14 -4.87
C TYR A 56 17.36 8.74 -6.11
N VAL A 57 16.06 8.39 -5.94
CA VAL A 57 15.25 7.94 -7.08
C VAL A 57 14.93 9.08 -8.07
N LYS A 58 14.88 10.33 -7.61
CA LYS A 58 14.79 11.50 -8.48
C LYS A 58 16.05 11.69 -9.33
N ALA A 59 17.22 11.44 -8.76
CA ALA A 59 18.49 11.52 -9.47
C ALA A 59 18.73 10.31 -10.40
N ASN A 60 18.10 9.16 -10.11
CA ASN A 60 18.28 7.89 -10.80
C ASN A 60 16.92 7.30 -11.23
N PRO A 61 16.20 7.93 -12.18
CA PRO A 61 14.89 7.46 -12.60
C PRO A 61 14.97 6.04 -13.21
N ASP A 62 13.94 5.26 -13.00
CA ASP A 62 13.77 3.90 -13.52
C ASP A 62 14.90 2.92 -13.11
N THR A 63 15.60 3.18 -12.00
CA THR A 63 16.61 2.24 -11.47
C THR A 63 16.09 1.43 -10.29
N PHE A 64 15.30 2.03 -9.41
CA PHE A 64 14.76 1.38 -8.21
C PHE A 64 13.57 0.48 -8.54
N VAL A 65 13.63 -0.78 -8.11
CA VAL A 65 12.58 -1.79 -8.34
C VAL A 65 11.78 -2.02 -7.06
N TYR A 66 10.46 -1.91 -7.15
CA TYR A 66 9.57 -2.24 -6.05
C TYR A 66 8.54 -3.30 -6.44
N GLY A 67 8.01 -3.97 -5.43
CA GLY A 67 6.95 -4.97 -5.60
C GLY A 67 5.72 -4.72 -4.74
N THR A 68 4.60 -5.29 -5.17
CA THR A 68 3.37 -5.46 -4.38
C THR A 68 2.73 -6.80 -4.71
N GLY A 69 1.88 -7.32 -3.82
CA GLY A 69 1.20 -8.59 -4.01
C GLY A 69 0.04 -8.54 -5.02
N GLY A 70 0.27 -7.97 -6.21
CA GLY A 70 -0.68 -7.94 -7.32
C GLY A 70 -0.90 -6.56 -7.94
N ILE A 71 -1.24 -6.56 -9.22
CA ILE A 71 -1.67 -5.36 -9.95
C ILE A 71 -3.13 -5.04 -9.59
N GLY A 72 -3.43 -3.74 -9.36
CA GLY A 72 -4.79 -3.29 -9.06
C GLY A 72 -5.26 -3.58 -7.64
N ASN A 73 -4.36 -4.01 -6.75
CA ASN A 73 -4.64 -4.02 -5.32
C ASN A 73 -4.37 -2.64 -4.68
N THR A 74 -4.82 -2.44 -3.45
CA THR A 74 -4.67 -1.14 -2.77
C THR A 74 -3.21 -0.73 -2.56
N PRO A 75 -2.25 -1.62 -2.20
CA PRO A 75 -0.82 -1.28 -2.16
C PRO A 75 -0.27 -0.77 -3.50
N TRP A 76 -0.65 -1.41 -4.62
CA TRP A 76 -0.23 -0.96 -5.94
C TRP A 76 -0.78 0.45 -6.27
N ILE A 77 -2.08 0.69 -6.02
CA ILE A 77 -2.70 2.01 -6.21
C ILE A 77 -2.01 3.07 -5.34
N ALA A 78 -1.71 2.74 -4.07
CA ALA A 78 -1.02 3.66 -3.17
C ALA A 78 0.36 4.07 -3.71
N MET A 79 1.10 3.11 -4.26
CA MET A 79 2.40 3.38 -4.89
C MET A 79 2.25 4.25 -6.14
N GLN A 80 1.27 3.98 -7.01
CA GLN A 80 1.02 4.83 -8.19
C GLN A 80 0.70 6.27 -7.76
N ARG A 81 -0.15 6.46 -6.76
CA ARG A 81 -0.47 7.80 -6.23
C ARG A 81 0.74 8.49 -5.61
N MET A 82 1.60 7.76 -4.90
CA MET A 82 2.86 8.31 -4.36
C MET A 82 3.80 8.72 -5.50
N ILE A 83 3.95 7.89 -6.54
CA ILE A 83 4.76 8.17 -7.72
C ILE A 83 4.27 9.47 -8.40
N ASP A 84 2.96 9.60 -8.60
CA ASP A 84 2.33 10.79 -9.20
C ASP A 84 2.55 12.03 -8.32
N ALA A 85 2.32 11.92 -7.01
CA ALA A 85 2.45 13.04 -6.07
C ALA A 85 3.90 13.54 -5.92
N THR A 86 4.89 12.65 -6.06
CA THR A 86 6.32 12.97 -5.90
C THR A 86 7.04 13.24 -7.22
N GLY A 87 6.42 12.87 -8.35
CA GLY A 87 6.99 13.02 -9.70
C GLY A 87 8.18 12.09 -9.99
N ILE A 88 8.30 10.98 -9.26
CA ILE A 88 9.40 10.00 -9.43
C ILE A 88 9.04 8.96 -10.48
N LYS A 89 10.07 8.18 -10.90
CA LYS A 89 9.90 7.04 -11.79
C LYS A 89 10.56 5.81 -11.18
N LEU A 90 9.78 4.74 -11.04
CA LEU A 90 10.20 3.48 -10.45
C LEU A 90 9.87 2.33 -11.38
N LYS A 91 10.62 1.23 -11.29
CA LYS A 91 10.26 -0.05 -11.92
C LYS A 91 9.38 -0.86 -10.99
N TYR A 92 8.32 -1.43 -11.54
CA TYR A 92 7.40 -2.29 -10.81
C TYR A 92 7.57 -3.75 -11.21
N THR A 93 7.60 -4.63 -10.22
CA THR A 93 7.55 -6.09 -10.41
C THR A 93 6.32 -6.64 -9.70
N PRO A 94 5.36 -7.27 -10.42
CA PRO A 94 4.21 -7.88 -9.81
C PRO A 94 4.56 -9.23 -9.18
N PHE A 95 3.89 -9.56 -8.06
CA PHE A 95 3.94 -10.84 -7.38
C PHE A 95 2.51 -11.34 -7.11
N GLU A 96 2.34 -12.61 -6.81
CA GLU A 96 1.02 -13.19 -6.48
C GLU A 96 0.62 -12.91 -5.03
N SER A 97 1.59 -12.66 -4.14
CA SER A 97 1.34 -12.44 -2.71
C SER A 97 2.39 -11.51 -2.08
N THR A 98 2.02 -10.88 -0.96
CA THR A 98 2.95 -10.08 -0.14
C THR A 98 4.12 -10.92 0.40
N SER A 99 3.90 -12.20 0.70
CA SER A 99 4.97 -13.09 1.16
C SER A 99 6.04 -13.33 0.10
N GLU A 100 5.66 -13.40 -1.17
CA GLU A 100 6.62 -13.48 -2.29
C GLU A 100 7.39 -12.18 -2.47
N VAL A 101 6.72 -11.02 -2.34
CA VAL A 101 7.37 -9.70 -2.38
C VAL A 101 8.44 -9.61 -1.31
N TYR A 102 8.09 -9.96 -0.07
CA TYR A 102 9.02 -9.97 1.06
C TYR A 102 10.22 -10.90 0.82
N THR A 103 9.97 -12.12 0.34
CA THR A 103 11.04 -13.07 0.01
C THR A 103 11.96 -12.52 -1.09
N ALA A 104 11.40 -11.90 -2.12
CA ALA A 104 12.16 -11.28 -3.19
C ALA A 104 13.00 -10.09 -2.70
N MET A 105 12.48 -9.31 -1.76
CA MET A 105 13.21 -8.20 -1.14
C MET A 105 14.35 -8.72 -0.25
N LEU A 106 14.12 -9.73 0.57
CA LEU A 106 15.18 -10.38 1.36
C LEU A 106 16.30 -10.97 0.47
N GLY A 107 15.90 -11.54 -0.67
CA GLY A 107 16.84 -12.02 -1.70
C GLY A 107 17.50 -10.92 -2.53
N LYS A 108 17.19 -9.64 -2.27
CA LYS A 108 17.70 -8.47 -3.01
C LYS A 108 17.38 -8.51 -4.52
N HIS A 109 16.27 -9.20 -4.89
CA HIS A 109 15.76 -9.21 -6.27
C HIS A 109 14.92 -7.95 -6.58
N ILE A 110 14.36 -7.33 -5.53
CA ILE A 110 13.74 -6.01 -5.56
C ILE A 110 14.28 -5.19 -4.38
N GLU A 111 14.14 -3.87 -4.43
CA GLU A 111 14.76 -2.96 -3.47
C GLU A 111 13.75 -2.42 -2.45
N GLY A 112 12.44 -2.48 -2.76
CA GLY A 112 11.40 -2.03 -1.86
C GLY A 112 10.08 -2.73 -2.06
N GLU A 113 9.24 -2.66 -1.02
CA GLU A 113 7.89 -3.20 -1.05
C GLU A 113 6.87 -2.23 -0.45
N CYS A 114 5.62 -2.37 -0.87
CA CYS A 114 4.50 -1.73 -0.22
C CYS A 114 3.49 -2.80 0.21
N ALA A 115 3.18 -2.81 1.50
CA ALA A 115 2.20 -3.72 2.08
C ALA A 115 1.40 -3.03 3.19
N ASN A 116 0.38 -3.71 3.72
CA ASN A 116 -0.39 -3.19 4.83
C ASN A 116 0.43 -3.22 6.14
N SER A 117 0.07 -2.35 7.08
CA SER A 117 0.86 -2.16 8.30
C SER A 117 0.95 -3.43 9.17
N GLN A 118 -0.01 -4.34 9.10
CA GLN A 118 0.04 -5.60 9.85
C GLN A 118 1.11 -6.56 9.30
N GLU A 119 1.23 -6.65 7.97
CA GLU A 119 2.28 -7.44 7.31
C GLU A 119 3.64 -6.84 7.62
N MET A 120 3.79 -5.52 7.51
CA MET A 120 5.02 -4.80 7.84
C MET A 120 5.45 -4.99 9.30
N MET A 121 4.50 -5.03 10.25
CA MET A 121 4.80 -5.32 11.64
C MET A 121 5.40 -6.73 11.80
N ASN A 122 4.81 -7.71 11.15
CA ASN A 122 5.31 -9.10 11.22
C ASN A 122 6.72 -9.22 10.62
N GLN A 123 6.95 -8.60 9.46
CA GLN A 123 8.25 -8.60 8.77
C GLN A 123 9.31 -7.79 9.53
N SER A 124 8.95 -6.66 10.14
CA SER A 124 9.90 -5.81 10.88
C SER A 124 10.41 -6.44 12.18
N SER A 125 9.69 -7.43 12.70
CA SER A 125 10.11 -8.12 13.94
C SER A 125 11.43 -8.88 13.80
N SER A 126 11.82 -9.26 12.57
CA SER A 126 13.12 -9.86 12.26
C SER A 126 14.27 -8.86 12.13
N GLY A 127 13.95 -7.57 11.97
CA GLY A 127 14.93 -6.51 11.73
C GLY A 127 15.40 -6.41 10.28
N ASP A 128 14.78 -7.14 9.36
CA ASP A 128 15.23 -7.24 7.96
C ASP A 128 14.74 -6.07 7.08
N ILE A 129 13.76 -5.30 7.55
CA ILE A 129 13.20 -4.18 6.79
C ILE A 129 13.30 -2.86 7.55
N ARG A 130 13.33 -1.78 6.79
CA ARG A 130 13.18 -0.40 7.27
C ARG A 130 11.97 0.26 6.62
N MET A 131 11.01 0.67 7.45
CA MET A 131 9.85 1.43 7.01
C MET A 131 10.27 2.87 6.75
N LEU A 132 10.04 3.37 5.54
CA LEU A 132 10.44 4.72 5.15
C LEU A 132 9.30 5.72 5.25
N VAL A 133 8.09 5.33 4.88
CA VAL A 133 6.93 6.22 4.87
C VAL A 133 5.62 5.47 5.05
N ASN A 134 4.72 6.07 5.78
CA ASN A 134 3.32 5.67 5.92
C ASN A 134 2.49 6.40 4.85
N LEU A 135 1.85 5.63 3.99
CA LEU A 135 0.99 6.15 2.90
C LEU A 135 -0.44 6.44 3.37
N GLY A 136 -0.77 6.12 4.61
CA GLY A 136 -2.04 6.43 5.26
C GLY A 136 -1.94 7.61 6.23
N THR A 137 -3.01 7.83 6.99
CA THR A 137 -3.09 8.87 8.04
C THR A 137 -3.01 8.29 9.44
N THR A 138 -3.39 7.02 9.60
CA THR A 138 -3.40 6.35 10.90
C THR A 138 -1.99 5.99 11.33
N LYS A 139 -1.62 6.36 12.56
CA LYS A 139 -0.38 5.93 13.23
C LYS A 139 -0.69 4.92 14.34
N ARG A 140 0.22 3.97 14.54
CA ARG A 140 0.13 2.98 15.62
C ARG A 140 1.50 2.87 16.29
N ASP A 141 1.56 2.37 17.52
CA ASP A 141 2.76 2.38 18.36
C ASP A 141 4.00 1.82 17.66
N PHE A 142 3.88 0.73 16.90
CA PHE A 142 5.03 0.08 16.27
C PHE A 142 5.60 0.83 15.04
N PHE A 143 4.87 1.81 14.49
CA PHE A 143 5.34 2.65 13.39
C PHE A 143 5.00 4.14 13.59
N LYS A 144 4.79 4.58 14.82
CA LYS A 144 4.44 5.97 15.16
C LYS A 144 5.49 6.98 14.67
N ASP A 145 6.74 6.56 14.62
CA ASP A 145 7.89 7.38 14.20
C ASP A 145 8.09 7.38 12.68
N VAL A 146 7.37 6.54 11.94
CA VAL A 146 7.39 6.55 10.47
C VAL A 146 6.56 7.73 9.98
N PRO A 147 7.14 8.68 9.23
CA PRO A 147 6.41 9.85 8.76
C PRO A 147 5.30 9.46 7.78
N THR A 148 4.21 10.21 7.79
CA THR A 148 3.20 10.14 6.73
C THR A 148 3.61 11.01 5.55
N LEU A 149 3.10 10.71 4.34
CA LEU A 149 3.32 11.60 3.18
C LEU A 149 2.76 13.01 3.42
N GLN A 150 1.66 13.13 4.16
CA GLN A 150 1.09 14.44 4.53
C GLN A 150 2.03 15.23 5.44
N GLU A 151 2.67 14.58 6.43
CA GLU A 151 3.70 15.24 7.27
C GLU A 151 4.92 15.69 6.47
N LEU A 152 5.20 15.01 5.34
CA LEU A 152 6.27 15.36 4.40
C LEU A 152 5.84 16.38 3.32
N GLY A 153 4.61 16.90 3.41
CA GLY A 153 4.09 17.96 2.53
C GLY A 153 3.41 17.48 1.24
N TYR A 154 3.13 16.19 1.11
CA TYR A 154 2.41 15.63 -0.03
C TYR A 154 0.94 15.42 0.31
N ASP A 155 0.02 16.05 -0.44
CA ASP A 155 -1.44 15.93 -0.22
C ASP A 155 -1.97 14.61 -0.79
N MET A 156 -1.57 13.51 -0.17
CA MET A 156 -2.10 12.19 -0.48
C MET A 156 -2.14 11.29 0.77
N SER A 157 -3.16 10.45 0.81
CA SER A 157 -3.23 9.32 1.74
C SER A 157 -3.97 8.15 1.08
N THR A 158 -3.59 6.92 1.45
CA THR A 158 -4.26 5.70 0.98
C THR A 158 -4.19 4.65 2.10
N GLU A 159 -5.34 4.13 2.48
CA GLU A 159 -5.48 3.07 3.48
C GLU A 159 -6.40 1.99 2.93
N VAL A 160 -6.18 0.75 3.31
CA VAL A 160 -7.15 -0.32 3.06
C VAL A 160 -8.35 -0.10 3.98
N VAL A 161 -9.55 -0.13 3.43
CA VAL A 161 -10.79 0.05 4.17
C VAL A 161 -11.52 -1.28 4.31
N TYR A 162 -11.94 -1.58 5.52
CA TYR A 162 -12.76 -2.75 5.86
C TYR A 162 -14.14 -2.29 6.32
N GLY A 163 -15.18 -2.93 5.83
CA GLY A 163 -16.55 -2.59 6.21
C GLY A 163 -17.54 -3.71 5.95
N PHE A 164 -18.78 -3.44 6.21
CA PHE A 164 -19.89 -4.28 5.81
C PHE A 164 -20.76 -3.58 4.78
N VAL A 165 -21.23 -4.37 3.82
CA VAL A 165 -22.16 -3.92 2.78
C VAL A 165 -23.32 -4.91 2.67
N ALA A 166 -24.46 -4.43 2.16
CA ALA A 166 -25.57 -5.25 1.72
C ALA A 166 -25.80 -5.09 0.21
N PRO A 167 -26.50 -6.00 -0.46
CA PRO A 167 -26.98 -5.76 -1.83
C PRO A 167 -27.85 -4.51 -1.89
N LYS A 168 -27.79 -3.77 -2.99
CA LYS A 168 -28.61 -2.58 -3.23
C LYS A 168 -30.11 -2.91 -3.05
N GLY A 169 -30.84 -2.01 -2.39
CA GLY A 169 -32.26 -2.20 -2.10
C GLY A 169 -32.55 -3.12 -0.94
N THR A 170 -31.56 -3.48 -0.12
CA THR A 170 -31.81 -4.16 1.15
C THR A 170 -32.54 -3.19 2.10
N PRO A 171 -33.68 -3.57 2.69
CA PRO A 171 -34.39 -2.74 3.67
C PRO A 171 -33.52 -2.42 4.89
N ASP A 172 -33.78 -1.24 5.50
CA ASP A 172 -33.13 -0.77 6.74
C ASP A 172 -33.39 -1.71 7.94
#